data_aee580f8f5e6c43c386f15dbb5894c7c
#
_entry.id   aee580f8f5e6c43c386f15dbb5894c7c
#
_cell.length_a   1.000
_cell.length_b   1.000
_cell.length_c   1.000
_cell.angle_alpha   90.00
_cell.angle_beta   90.00
_cell.angle_gamma   90.00
#
_symmetry.space_group_name_H-M   'P 1'
#
loop_
_entity.id
_entity.type
_entity.pdbx_description
1 polymer ?
#
loop_
_entity_poly.entity_id
_entity_poly.type
_entity_poly.pdbx_seq_one_letter_code
_entity_poly.pdbx_strand_id
1 'polypeptide(L)'
;MKSEKIFEALTEIEDKYIDEAKTEKIRFGKKHFWRWAGGAAACFVIAIAVGIVNNGGLGASAGGGTNREPGENYMSYAGPAFPLTALENTDGLSFERSINFDFTPYYTYNESYEDGNGETVYYDAWKNDAVISDNYTVTNMTDEDKTFTAVYPFAGNISTALSRIPQITVDGKEAETELKIGPYSGGFASAWGEKSEVERLNLSSLESWHEYKTLLESGEYLENAFAENPKMDQPVKVYSFEIEYNVPMEEFDEIDNPDMIVTFDYDTEKTSVYFYGFNSMSWDSEEGWAKAGSYIPKSFNPDFENHPIYVIVMGEALNNISVKTVAGESKGSWDKREETDSFSVLSEEYESTLGEVIYEIISFGDYESNYFDDEPTVRSLISNDEYLGYVAEFMYAHGQLSKDPAERYGRGRLDDVIIETGYVSRVLYVTFEVTVPAGETVEIGTKTLREASYDYFGKRHEKDMEGFDMVTKLGTNLNITKQTASVSNADEIEIVYNNFGFDIQNGITSVLLGEEEHYWMEICKIRPGKD
;
A
#
# COMPACT_ATOMS: atom_id res chain seq x y z
N MET A 1 20.81 11.57 -16.54
CA MET A 1 20.28 11.28 -17.91
C MET A 1 18.98 10.47 -17.91
N LYS A 2 18.61 9.77 -16.84
CA LYS A 2 17.27 9.15 -16.67
C LYS A 2 16.27 10.08 -15.96
N SER A 3 16.72 10.90 -15.01
CA SER A 3 15.86 11.85 -14.26
C SER A 3 15.32 12.98 -15.13
N GLU A 4 16.13 13.58 -16.00
CA GLU A 4 15.69 14.63 -16.94
C GLU A 4 14.55 14.20 -17.86
N LYS A 5 14.49 12.92 -18.25
CA LYS A 5 13.40 12.39 -19.08
C LYS A 5 12.11 12.16 -18.31
N ILE A 6 12.21 11.85 -17.03
CA ILE A 6 11.04 11.69 -16.15
C ILE A 6 10.44 13.07 -15.84
N PHE A 7 11.28 14.07 -15.65
CA PHE A 7 10.86 15.46 -15.43
C PHE A 7 10.24 16.13 -16.66
N GLU A 8 10.81 15.90 -17.86
CA GLU A 8 10.17 16.32 -19.11
C GLU A 8 8.80 15.66 -19.29
N ALA A 9 8.67 14.40 -18.91
CA ALA A 9 7.40 13.68 -18.95
C ALA A 9 6.37 14.22 -17.95
N LEU A 10 6.78 14.60 -16.73
CA LEU A 10 5.89 15.15 -15.70
C LEU A 10 5.42 16.58 -16.03
N THR A 11 6.31 17.43 -16.60
CA THR A 11 5.93 18.78 -17.07
C THR A 11 5.05 18.76 -18.32
N GLU A 12 5.20 17.76 -19.20
CA GLU A 12 4.28 17.56 -20.33
C GLU A 12 2.92 17.00 -19.89
N ILE A 13 2.88 16.27 -18.78
CA ILE A 13 1.66 15.68 -18.21
C ILE A 13 0.73 16.79 -17.69
N GLU A 14 1.22 17.79 -16.94
CA GLU A 14 0.35 18.83 -16.36
C GLU A 14 -0.47 19.59 -17.41
N ASP A 15 0.14 20.00 -18.52
CA ASP A 15 -0.56 20.73 -19.58
C ASP A 15 -1.45 19.83 -20.46
N LYS A 16 -1.07 18.58 -20.65
CA LYS A 16 -1.76 17.63 -21.52
C LYS A 16 -3.03 17.08 -20.87
N TYR A 17 -2.99 16.73 -19.56
CA TYR A 17 -4.18 16.24 -18.85
C TYR A 17 -5.20 17.34 -18.55
N ILE A 18 -4.77 18.58 -18.35
CA ILE A 18 -5.67 19.73 -18.21
C ILE A 18 -6.43 20.00 -19.52
N ASP A 19 -5.83 19.77 -20.67
CA ASP A 19 -6.48 19.96 -21.97
C ASP A 19 -7.24 18.72 -22.46
N GLU A 20 -6.82 17.50 -22.13
CA GLU A 20 -7.55 16.26 -22.46
C GLU A 20 -8.77 16.07 -21.56
N ALA A 21 -8.69 16.39 -20.27
CA ALA A 21 -9.84 16.37 -19.36
C ALA A 21 -10.99 17.30 -19.81
N LYS A 22 -10.70 18.28 -20.68
CA LYS A 22 -11.70 19.18 -21.28
C LYS A 22 -12.36 18.61 -22.53
N THR A 23 -11.82 17.55 -23.15
CA THR A 23 -12.21 17.19 -24.53
C THR A 23 -12.52 15.73 -24.84
N GLU A 24 -12.20 14.75 -24.02
CA GLU A 24 -12.46 13.35 -24.37
C GLU A 24 -13.31 12.56 -23.35
N LYS A 25 -14.40 11.98 -23.87
CA LYS A 25 -15.18 10.96 -23.18
C LYS A 25 -14.42 9.63 -23.26
N ILE A 26 -13.73 9.24 -22.19
CA ILE A 26 -13.07 7.94 -22.12
C ILE A 26 -14.14 6.85 -22.01
N ARG A 27 -14.21 5.99 -23.03
CA ARG A 27 -15.06 4.80 -23.02
C ARG A 27 -14.26 3.63 -22.47
N PHE A 28 -14.49 3.28 -21.22
CA PHE A 28 -14.01 2.03 -20.66
C PHE A 28 -14.76 0.83 -21.23
N GLY A 29 -14.03 -0.19 -21.68
CA GLY A 29 -14.61 -1.43 -22.20
C GLY A 29 -15.16 -2.30 -21.06
N LYS A 30 -16.48 -2.37 -20.97
CA LYS A 30 -17.31 -2.89 -19.88
C LYS A 30 -17.21 -4.38 -19.53
N LYS A 31 -16.40 -5.20 -20.20
CA LYS A 31 -16.51 -6.67 -20.05
C LYS A 31 -15.63 -7.33 -19.00
N HIS A 32 -14.60 -6.68 -18.50
CA HIS A 32 -13.61 -7.32 -17.61
C HIS A 32 -13.77 -7.00 -16.12
N PHE A 33 -14.30 -5.85 -15.77
CA PHE A 33 -14.38 -5.38 -14.38
C PHE A 33 -15.18 -6.31 -13.44
N TRP A 34 -16.30 -6.86 -13.86
CA TRP A 34 -17.16 -7.68 -12.98
C TRP A 34 -16.68 -9.11 -12.72
N ARG A 35 -15.76 -9.63 -13.53
CA ARG A 35 -15.23 -11.00 -13.34
C ARG A 35 -14.14 -11.07 -12.27
N TRP A 36 -13.43 -9.98 -12.05
CA TRP A 36 -12.36 -9.87 -11.06
C TRP A 36 -12.81 -9.22 -9.76
N ALA A 37 -13.78 -8.32 -9.80
CA ALA A 37 -14.38 -7.71 -8.61
C ALA A 37 -14.97 -8.73 -7.64
N GLY A 38 -15.37 -9.91 -8.11
CA GLY A 38 -15.83 -11.01 -7.24
C GLY A 38 -14.73 -11.61 -6.36
N GLY A 39 -13.49 -11.67 -6.84
CA GLY A 39 -12.34 -12.17 -6.07
C GLY A 39 -11.73 -11.10 -5.18
N ALA A 40 -11.45 -9.94 -5.73
CA ALA A 40 -10.88 -8.81 -4.98
C ALA A 40 -11.85 -8.24 -3.94
N ALA A 41 -13.16 -8.16 -4.26
CA ALA A 41 -14.16 -7.76 -3.28
C ALA A 41 -14.31 -8.76 -2.13
N ALA A 42 -14.05 -10.05 -2.36
CA ALA A 42 -14.03 -11.04 -1.28
C ALA A 42 -12.79 -10.87 -0.38
N CYS A 43 -11.63 -10.53 -0.94
CA CYS A 43 -10.42 -10.23 -0.17
C CYS A 43 -10.56 -8.91 0.59
N PHE A 44 -11.13 -7.89 -0.02
CA PHE A 44 -11.40 -6.60 0.65
C PHE A 44 -12.44 -6.74 1.78
N VAL A 45 -13.49 -7.53 1.58
CA VAL A 45 -14.48 -7.83 2.62
C VAL A 45 -13.89 -8.70 3.73
N ILE A 46 -12.92 -9.57 3.43
CA ILE A 46 -12.23 -10.38 4.44
C ILE A 46 -11.22 -9.53 5.21
N ALA A 47 -10.49 -8.64 4.57
CA ALA A 47 -9.59 -7.70 5.25
C ALA A 47 -10.36 -6.72 6.16
N ILE A 48 -11.48 -6.18 5.69
CA ILE A 48 -12.39 -5.36 6.52
C ILE A 48 -13.05 -6.21 7.62
N ALA A 49 -13.46 -7.45 7.34
CA ALA A 49 -14.06 -8.33 8.35
C ALA A 49 -13.05 -8.81 9.39
N VAL A 50 -11.78 -9.02 9.01
CA VAL A 50 -10.72 -9.41 9.97
C VAL A 50 -10.29 -8.21 10.82
N GLY A 51 -10.20 -7.01 10.25
CA GLY A 51 -9.98 -5.78 11.03
C GLY A 51 -11.12 -5.50 12.03
N ILE A 52 -12.37 -5.78 11.67
CA ILE A 52 -13.54 -5.59 12.54
C ILE A 52 -13.64 -6.65 13.63
N VAL A 53 -13.19 -7.88 13.38
CA VAL A 53 -13.26 -8.98 14.35
C VAL A 53 -12.10 -8.94 15.36
N ASN A 54 -10.93 -8.44 14.98
CA ASN A 54 -9.78 -8.34 15.89
C ASN A 54 -9.82 -7.13 16.84
N ASN A 55 -10.59 -6.10 16.54
CA ASN A 55 -10.78 -4.95 17.44
C ASN A 55 -12.05 -5.07 18.31
N GLY A 56 -12.26 -6.22 18.90
CA GLY A 56 -13.14 -6.41 20.05
C GLY A 56 -14.49 -5.67 20.01
N GLY A 57 -15.44 -6.20 19.24
CA GLY A 57 -16.85 -5.95 19.50
C GLY A 57 -17.45 -4.76 18.73
N LEU A 58 -18.43 -5.09 17.91
CA LEU A 58 -19.53 -4.21 17.51
C LEU A 58 -20.23 -3.65 18.76
N GLY A 59 -19.60 -2.66 19.37
CA GLY A 59 -20.14 -1.85 20.46
C GLY A 59 -20.04 -0.39 20.06
N ALA A 60 -20.99 0.04 19.23
CA ALA A 60 -21.20 1.46 19.01
C ALA A 60 -21.62 2.12 20.34
N SER A 61 -20.68 2.49 21.18
CA SER A 61 -20.94 3.44 22.25
C SER A 61 -20.71 4.85 21.75
N ALA A 62 -21.80 5.46 21.32
CA ALA A 62 -21.90 6.91 21.19
C ALA A 62 -21.73 7.52 22.58
N GLY A 63 -20.50 7.73 23.01
CA GLY A 63 -20.15 8.43 24.25
C GLY A 63 -19.39 9.69 23.92
N GLY A 64 -20.04 10.83 24.04
CA GLY A 64 -19.38 12.14 23.97
C GLY A 64 -18.33 12.27 25.07
N GLY A 65 -17.10 12.48 24.68
CA GLY A 65 -15.99 12.82 25.56
C GLY A 65 -15.08 13.81 24.85
N THR A 66 -14.84 14.94 25.49
CA THR A 66 -14.13 16.12 24.96
C THR A 66 -12.61 15.98 24.93
N ASN A 67 -12.04 14.78 25.12
CA ASN A 67 -10.61 14.50 25.10
C ASN A 67 -10.31 13.27 24.25
N ARG A 68 -10.71 13.28 22.97
CA ARG A 68 -10.33 12.21 22.05
C ARG A 68 -9.05 12.59 21.35
N GLU A 69 -8.06 11.72 21.43
CA GLU A 69 -6.93 11.76 20.50
C GLU A 69 -7.44 11.52 19.07
N PRO A 70 -6.82 12.15 18.06
CA PRO A 70 -7.14 11.87 16.67
C PRO A 70 -6.95 10.37 16.46
N GLY A 71 -7.92 9.71 15.85
CA GLY A 71 -7.78 8.32 15.50
C GLY A 71 -8.69 7.31 16.14
N GLU A 72 -9.50 7.67 17.09
CA GLU A 72 -10.56 6.78 17.57
C GLU A 72 -11.79 6.83 16.66
N ASN A 73 -11.98 5.83 15.79
CA ASN A 73 -13.11 5.61 14.88
C ASN A 73 -12.98 6.23 13.48
N TYR A 74 -11.80 6.28 12.90
CA TYR A 74 -11.64 6.57 11.47
C TYR A 74 -11.58 5.29 10.63
N MET A 75 -11.78 5.45 9.33
CA MET A 75 -11.82 4.37 8.34
C MET A 75 -10.43 4.00 7.86
N SER A 76 -9.58 5.00 7.65
CA SER A 76 -8.22 4.83 7.17
C SER A 76 -7.31 5.89 7.75
N TYR A 77 -6.03 5.60 7.84
CA TYR A 77 -5.00 6.53 8.28
C TYR A 77 -3.79 6.45 7.35
N ALA A 78 -3.60 7.49 6.54
CA ALA A 78 -2.50 7.59 5.58
C ALA A 78 -1.19 8.13 6.19
N GLY A 79 -1.16 8.32 7.51
CA GLY A 79 0.00 8.81 8.25
C GLY A 79 0.13 10.34 8.34
N PRO A 80 0.95 10.85 9.27
CA PRO A 80 1.16 12.27 9.50
C PRO A 80 2.15 12.90 8.51
N ALA A 81 2.23 14.23 8.48
CA ALA A 81 3.36 14.93 7.88
C ALA A 81 4.57 14.87 8.83
N PHE A 82 5.65 14.23 8.39
CA PHE A 82 6.86 14.07 9.18
C PHE A 82 7.80 15.28 9.07
N PRO A 83 8.64 15.54 10.10
CA PRO A 83 9.71 16.52 9.96
C PRO A 83 10.87 15.97 9.13
N LEU A 84 11.61 16.87 8.47
CA LEU A 84 12.92 16.59 7.89
C LEU A 84 13.86 16.02 8.96
N THR A 85 14.75 15.13 8.56
CA THR A 85 15.85 14.62 9.39
C THR A 85 17.15 14.58 8.59
N ALA A 86 18.27 14.16 9.18
CA ALA A 86 19.57 14.04 8.51
C ALA A 86 20.21 12.70 8.82
N LEU A 87 21.06 12.19 7.91
CA LEU A 87 21.86 10.98 8.16
C LEU A 87 23.07 11.29 9.05
N GLU A 88 23.68 12.45 8.86
CA GLU A 88 24.86 12.86 9.60
C GLU A 88 24.50 13.81 10.75
N ASN A 89 25.50 14.05 11.61
CA ASN A 89 25.39 15.03 12.67
C ASN A 89 25.33 16.46 12.07
N THR A 90 24.33 17.22 12.50
CA THR A 90 24.06 18.60 12.08
C THR A 90 24.49 19.64 13.15
N ASP A 91 25.44 19.31 14.02
CA ASP A 91 25.96 20.22 15.02
C ASP A 91 26.45 21.54 14.39
N GLY A 92 26.02 22.66 14.97
CA GLY A 92 26.31 24.00 14.45
C GLY A 92 25.35 24.50 13.38
N LEU A 93 24.37 23.69 12.95
CA LEU A 93 23.22 24.13 12.15
C LEU A 93 22.02 24.40 13.06
N SER A 94 21.25 25.42 12.71
CA SER A 94 19.97 25.77 13.34
C SER A 94 18.87 25.72 12.27
N PHE A 95 17.74 25.13 12.62
CA PHE A 95 16.60 24.94 11.72
C PHE A 95 15.38 25.70 12.22
N GLU A 96 14.69 26.39 11.31
CA GLU A 96 13.31 26.86 11.51
C GLU A 96 12.42 26.14 10.50
N ARG A 97 11.24 25.69 10.92
CA ARG A 97 10.27 24.96 10.08
C ARG A 97 9.00 25.79 9.88
N SER A 98 8.48 25.80 8.67
CA SER A 98 7.20 26.40 8.33
C SER A 98 6.38 25.42 7.46
N ILE A 99 5.30 24.90 8.00
CA ILE A 99 4.39 24.03 7.26
C ILE A 99 3.11 24.78 6.86
N ASN A 100 2.68 24.61 5.62
CA ASN A 100 1.43 25.18 5.11
C ASN A 100 0.54 24.08 4.54
N PHE A 101 -0.71 24.04 4.96
CA PHE A 101 -1.78 23.21 4.43
C PHE A 101 -2.59 24.05 3.44
N ASP A 102 -2.47 23.76 2.15
CA ASP A 102 -3.18 24.47 1.10
C ASP A 102 -4.36 23.62 0.59
N PHE A 103 -5.56 24.08 0.90
CA PHE A 103 -6.82 23.45 0.50
C PHE A 103 -7.32 24.05 -0.82
N THR A 104 -6.45 24.06 -1.85
CA THR A 104 -6.80 24.57 -3.19
C THR A 104 -8.07 23.91 -3.72
N PRO A 105 -8.88 24.63 -4.52
CA PRO A 105 -10.19 24.16 -4.95
C PRO A 105 -10.17 22.79 -5.59
N TYR A 106 -11.16 22.02 -5.25
CA TYR A 106 -11.44 20.72 -5.84
C TYR A 106 -11.53 20.76 -7.35
N TYR A 107 -11.03 19.73 -7.99
CA TYR A 107 -11.54 19.40 -9.29
C TYR A 107 -12.54 18.24 -9.18
N THR A 108 -13.64 18.38 -9.88
CA THR A 108 -14.60 17.30 -10.07
C THR A 108 -14.22 16.50 -11.30
N TYR A 109 -14.32 15.20 -11.20
CA TYR A 109 -14.27 14.31 -12.36
C TYR A 109 -15.55 13.47 -12.42
N ASN A 110 -15.99 13.16 -13.65
CA ASN A 110 -17.20 12.38 -13.83
C ASN A 110 -16.90 10.90 -13.70
N GLU A 111 -17.44 10.27 -12.67
CA GLU A 111 -17.49 8.81 -12.54
C GLU A 111 -18.82 8.26 -13.00
N SER A 112 -18.86 6.97 -13.35
CA SER A 112 -20.09 6.28 -13.71
C SER A 112 -20.11 4.86 -13.19
N TYR A 113 -21.28 4.41 -12.76
CA TYR A 113 -21.54 3.01 -12.43
C TYR A 113 -22.79 2.52 -13.14
N GLU A 114 -22.93 1.20 -13.33
CA GLU A 114 -24.19 0.59 -13.77
C GLU A 114 -25.06 0.31 -12.55
N ASP A 115 -26.28 0.83 -12.57
CA ASP A 115 -27.26 0.53 -11.53
C ASP A 115 -27.81 -0.91 -11.65
N GLY A 116 -28.63 -1.34 -10.69
CA GLY A 116 -29.24 -2.68 -10.69
C GLY A 116 -30.14 -3.00 -11.91
N ASN A 117 -30.44 -2.01 -12.75
CA ASN A 117 -31.23 -2.15 -14.00
C ASN A 117 -30.33 -2.17 -15.24
N GLY A 118 -29.01 -2.00 -15.09
CA GLY A 118 -28.06 -1.92 -16.19
C GLY A 118 -28.02 -0.54 -16.86
N GLU A 119 -28.55 0.50 -16.22
CA GLU A 119 -28.42 1.87 -16.68
C GLU A 119 -27.14 2.50 -16.15
N THR A 120 -26.40 3.23 -17.01
CA THR A 120 -25.20 3.95 -16.61
C THR A 120 -25.58 5.24 -15.90
N VAL A 121 -25.27 5.33 -14.62
CA VAL A 121 -25.45 6.54 -13.79
C VAL A 121 -24.12 7.28 -13.72
N TYR A 122 -24.12 8.57 -14.08
CA TYR A 122 -22.97 9.46 -13.97
C TYR A 122 -23.10 10.31 -12.71
N TYR A 123 -22.01 10.48 -11.98
CA TYR A 123 -21.94 11.38 -10.83
C TYR A 123 -20.60 12.12 -10.81
N ASP A 124 -20.61 13.29 -10.20
CA ASP A 124 -19.39 14.06 -10.01
C ASP A 124 -18.67 13.53 -8.74
N ALA A 125 -17.52 12.91 -8.95
CA ALA A 125 -16.62 12.55 -7.87
C ALA A 125 -15.67 13.71 -7.56
N TRP A 126 -15.28 13.83 -6.29
CA TRP A 126 -14.43 14.92 -5.80
C TRP A 126 -13.09 14.34 -5.37
N LYS A 127 -11.98 14.94 -5.80
CA LYS A 127 -10.66 14.62 -5.27
C LYS A 127 -10.34 15.58 -4.12
N ASN A 128 -10.07 15.03 -2.95
CA ASN A 128 -9.96 15.75 -1.69
C ASN A 128 -8.51 15.95 -1.24
N ASP A 129 -7.58 16.06 -2.18
CA ASP A 129 -6.16 16.25 -1.88
C ASP A 129 -5.88 17.67 -1.36
N ALA A 130 -4.94 17.78 -0.44
CA ALA A 130 -4.34 19.05 -0.03
C ALA A 130 -2.88 19.11 -0.49
N VAL A 131 -2.42 20.30 -0.84
CA VAL A 131 -0.99 20.53 -1.07
C VAL A 131 -0.35 20.94 0.25
N ILE A 132 0.59 20.10 0.72
CA ILE A 132 1.38 20.43 1.92
C ILE A 132 2.74 20.92 1.49
N SER A 133 3.08 22.16 1.90
CA SER A 133 4.41 22.75 1.73
C SER A 133 5.10 22.81 3.08
N ASP A 134 6.20 22.08 3.24
CA ASP A 134 6.97 22.00 4.49
C ASP A 134 8.37 22.56 4.22
N ASN A 135 8.64 23.78 4.71
CA ASN A 135 9.83 24.54 4.38
C ASN A 135 10.73 24.69 5.61
N TYR A 136 12.03 24.65 5.37
CA TYR A 136 13.06 24.77 6.40
C TYR A 136 14.05 25.87 6.04
N THR A 137 14.27 26.79 6.99
CA THR A 137 15.37 27.76 6.93
C THR A 137 16.51 27.18 7.75
N VAL A 138 17.63 26.88 7.09
CA VAL A 138 18.81 26.26 7.70
C VAL A 138 19.93 27.27 7.80
N THR A 139 20.33 27.64 9.02
CA THR A 139 21.41 28.61 9.28
C THR A 139 22.64 27.90 9.81
N ASN A 140 23.78 28.10 9.16
CA ASN A 140 25.08 27.63 9.63
C ASN A 140 25.70 28.63 10.62
N MET A 141 25.81 28.22 11.87
CA MET A 141 26.33 29.04 12.96
C MET A 141 27.85 28.92 13.13
N THR A 142 28.53 28.22 12.20
CA THR A 142 29.96 27.97 12.23
C THR A 142 30.70 28.78 11.19
N ASP A 143 32.03 28.76 11.23
CA ASP A 143 32.94 29.42 10.29
C ASP A 143 33.45 28.50 9.17
N GLU A 144 32.87 27.29 9.06
CA GLU A 144 33.16 26.32 8.02
C GLU A 144 31.86 25.89 7.30
N ASP A 145 31.97 25.59 6.02
CA ASP A 145 30.86 25.05 5.23
C ASP A 145 30.41 23.71 5.83
N LYS A 146 29.09 23.50 5.90
CA LYS A 146 28.49 22.25 6.39
C LYS A 146 27.71 21.58 5.27
N THR A 147 28.02 20.31 5.00
CA THR A 147 27.26 19.47 4.07
C THR A 147 26.67 18.29 4.81
N PHE A 148 25.44 17.98 4.54
CA PHE A 148 24.73 16.83 5.11
C PHE A 148 23.72 16.25 4.12
N THR A 149 23.42 14.97 4.29
CA THR A 149 22.34 14.29 3.58
C THR A 149 21.03 14.50 4.33
N ALA A 150 20.19 15.33 3.75
CA ALA A 150 18.83 15.53 4.23
C ALA A 150 17.93 14.35 3.82
N VAL A 151 17.02 13.97 4.70
CA VAL A 151 16.06 12.89 4.51
C VAL A 151 14.67 13.41 4.82
N TYR A 152 13.80 13.44 3.80
CA TYR A 152 12.41 13.82 3.99
C TYR A 152 11.53 12.57 4.01
N PRO A 153 11.02 12.16 5.19
CA PRO A 153 10.13 11.01 5.32
C PRO A 153 8.71 11.35 4.86
N PHE A 154 8.01 10.39 4.27
CA PHE A 154 6.58 10.50 4.02
C PHE A 154 5.92 9.13 4.09
N ALA A 155 4.66 9.10 4.50
CA ALA A 155 3.89 7.87 4.54
C ALA A 155 3.46 7.48 3.12
N GLY A 156 3.53 6.19 2.82
CA GLY A 156 3.15 5.64 1.52
C GLY A 156 3.38 4.13 1.47
N ASN A 157 3.41 3.60 0.27
CA ASN A 157 3.71 2.20 -0.03
C ASN A 157 4.32 2.08 -1.44
N ILE A 158 4.62 0.87 -1.87
CA ILE A 158 5.21 0.63 -3.20
C ILE A 158 4.22 0.95 -4.34
N SER A 159 2.91 0.89 -4.07
CA SER A 159 1.86 1.26 -5.03
C SER A 159 1.47 2.75 -4.96
N THR A 160 2.20 3.57 -4.20
CA THR A 160 1.96 5.02 -4.16
C THR A 160 2.24 5.64 -5.53
N ALA A 161 1.31 6.46 -6.01
CA ALA A 161 1.43 7.21 -7.27
C ALA A 161 2.63 8.15 -7.25
N LEU A 162 3.36 8.29 -8.38
CA LEU A 162 4.56 9.13 -8.45
C LEU A 162 4.28 10.61 -8.20
N SER A 163 3.08 11.09 -8.54
CA SER A 163 2.63 12.46 -8.28
C SER A 163 2.58 12.81 -6.78
N ARG A 164 2.57 11.81 -5.90
CA ARG A 164 2.54 11.98 -4.45
C ARG A 164 3.91 11.97 -3.79
N ILE A 165 4.97 11.73 -4.56
CA ILE A 165 6.35 11.84 -4.06
C ILE A 165 6.66 13.32 -3.80
N PRO A 166 7.20 13.67 -2.61
CA PRO A 166 7.56 15.05 -2.29
C PRO A 166 8.53 15.65 -3.29
N GLN A 167 8.20 16.82 -3.83
CA GLN A 167 9.11 17.64 -4.63
C GLN A 167 10.02 18.45 -3.70
N ILE A 168 11.31 18.41 -3.93
CA ILE A 168 12.31 19.04 -3.07
C ILE A 168 13.01 20.17 -3.80
N THR A 169 13.16 21.32 -3.14
CA THR A 169 13.97 22.44 -3.63
C THR A 169 14.98 22.89 -2.60
N VAL A 170 16.15 23.35 -3.05
CA VAL A 170 17.17 24.01 -2.23
C VAL A 170 17.43 25.39 -2.86
N ASP A 171 17.21 26.46 -2.08
CA ASP A 171 17.23 27.85 -2.56
C ASP A 171 16.35 28.08 -3.80
N GLY A 172 15.17 27.47 -3.81
CA GLY A 172 14.19 27.55 -4.88
C GLY A 172 14.58 26.82 -6.17
N LYS A 173 15.67 26.05 -6.16
CA LYS A 173 16.06 25.18 -7.27
C LYS A 173 15.75 23.74 -6.90
N GLU A 174 15.28 23.01 -7.87
CA GLU A 174 15.02 21.58 -7.72
C GLU A 174 16.29 20.83 -7.29
N ALA A 175 16.16 19.99 -6.28
CA ALA A 175 17.24 19.16 -5.77
C ALA A 175 17.36 17.85 -6.55
N GLU A 176 18.57 17.35 -6.71
CA GLU A 176 18.80 15.97 -7.14
C GLU A 176 18.44 15.05 -5.97
N THR A 177 17.46 14.18 -6.18
CA THR A 177 16.89 13.35 -5.10
C THR A 177 17.00 11.87 -5.43
N GLU A 178 17.06 11.04 -4.37
CA GLU A 178 16.95 9.60 -4.46
C GLU A 178 15.79 9.13 -3.56
N LEU A 179 14.91 8.29 -4.10
CA LEU A 179 13.84 7.66 -3.33
C LEU A 179 14.35 6.38 -2.67
N LYS A 180 14.13 6.25 -1.37
CA LYS A 180 14.36 5.04 -0.60
C LYS A 180 13.03 4.54 -0.03
N ILE A 181 12.83 3.24 -0.13
CA ILE A 181 11.66 2.57 0.42
C ILE A 181 12.08 2.00 1.77
N GLY A 182 11.50 2.52 2.83
CA GLY A 182 11.75 2.02 4.17
C GLY A 182 11.21 0.61 4.37
N PRO A 183 11.72 -0.12 5.35
CA PRO A 183 11.30 -1.48 5.64
C PRO A 183 9.83 -1.52 6.05
N TYR A 184 9.22 -2.67 5.87
CA TYR A 184 7.92 -2.96 6.46
C TYR A 184 8.04 -2.92 7.98
N SER A 185 7.30 -2.03 8.60
CA SER A 185 7.33 -1.82 10.05
C SER A 185 6.39 -2.77 10.80
N GLY A 186 5.77 -3.70 10.10
CA GLY A 186 4.83 -4.64 10.67
C GLY A 186 5.48 -5.77 11.46
N GLY A 187 4.78 -6.25 12.47
CA GLY A 187 5.06 -7.51 13.14
C GLY A 187 4.01 -8.56 12.79
N PHE A 188 4.37 -9.83 12.83
CA PHE A 188 3.40 -10.91 12.74
C PHE A 188 2.58 -10.93 14.04
N ALA A 189 1.38 -10.40 13.99
CA ALA A 189 0.35 -10.91 14.87
C ALA A 189 -0.32 -12.00 14.07
N SER A 190 -0.47 -13.19 14.67
CA SER A 190 -0.99 -14.33 13.94
C SER A 190 -2.07 -13.91 12.96
N ALA A 191 -2.00 -14.35 11.73
CA ALA A 191 -2.93 -14.00 10.65
C ALA A 191 -4.42 -14.24 11.01
N TRP A 192 -4.66 -14.77 12.19
CA TRP A 192 -5.98 -15.20 12.71
C TRP A 192 -6.28 -14.65 14.11
N GLY A 193 -5.57 -13.63 14.58
CA GLY A 193 -5.89 -12.94 15.85
C GLY A 193 -5.49 -13.67 17.13
N GLU A 194 -4.72 -14.74 17.08
CA GLU A 194 -4.10 -15.32 18.26
C GLU A 194 -2.92 -14.42 18.69
N LYS A 195 -3.01 -13.83 19.87
CA LYS A 195 -1.92 -13.06 20.45
C LYS A 195 -0.71 -13.97 20.65
N SER A 196 0.34 -13.76 19.89
CA SER A 196 1.65 -14.29 20.22
C SER A 196 2.01 -13.78 21.61
N GLU A 197 2.59 -14.64 22.47
CA GLU A 197 3.08 -14.24 23.81
C GLU A 197 4.27 -13.26 23.73
N VAL A 198 4.81 -13.05 22.53
CA VAL A 198 5.80 -12.01 22.26
C VAL A 198 5.02 -10.76 21.90
N GLU A 199 5.15 -9.71 22.70
CA GLU A 199 4.70 -8.35 22.36
C GLU A 199 5.47 -7.81 21.14
N ARG A 200 5.27 -8.43 19.99
CA ARG A 200 5.65 -7.85 18.72
C ARG A 200 4.56 -6.85 18.37
N LEU A 201 4.96 -5.61 18.21
CA LEU A 201 4.10 -4.57 17.67
C LEU A 201 3.43 -5.10 16.40
N ASN A 202 2.11 -5.19 16.45
CA ASN A 202 1.34 -5.56 15.28
C ASN A 202 1.17 -4.33 14.40
N LEU A 203 2.22 -3.96 13.70
CA LEU A 203 2.22 -2.87 12.74
C LEU A 203 1.91 -3.39 11.33
N SER A 204 1.02 -4.37 11.22
CA SER A 204 0.60 -4.92 9.91
C SER A 204 0.04 -3.84 8.97
N SER A 205 -0.46 -2.77 9.54
CA SER A 205 -0.79 -1.53 8.86
C SER A 205 -0.53 -0.41 9.86
N LEU A 206 0.12 0.66 9.46
CA LEU A 206 0.27 1.87 10.27
C LEU A 206 -1.08 2.62 10.26
N GLU A 207 -2.07 2.11 10.97
CA GLU A 207 -3.46 2.55 10.90
C GLU A 207 -3.82 3.66 11.90
N SER A 208 -2.88 4.06 12.77
CA SER A 208 -3.15 5.06 13.80
C SER A 208 -1.92 5.90 14.14
N TRP A 209 -2.17 7.10 14.68
CA TRP A 209 -1.10 7.92 15.24
C TRP A 209 -0.28 7.16 16.30
N HIS A 210 -0.92 6.33 17.10
CA HIS A 210 -0.23 5.56 18.15
C HIS A 210 0.81 4.60 17.57
N GLU A 211 0.53 3.96 16.45
CA GLU A 211 1.47 3.06 15.75
C GLU A 211 2.61 3.84 15.12
N TYR A 212 2.33 4.96 14.45
CA TYR A 212 3.38 5.85 13.96
C TYR A 212 4.25 6.40 15.08
N LYS A 213 3.64 6.82 16.20
CA LYS A 213 4.40 7.27 17.38
C LYS A 213 5.35 6.19 17.88
N THR A 214 4.86 4.96 18.02
CA THR A 214 5.68 3.83 18.46
C THR A 214 6.83 3.57 17.50
N LEU A 215 6.58 3.61 16.18
CA LEU A 215 7.62 3.47 15.17
C LEU A 215 8.67 4.58 15.28
N LEU A 216 8.25 5.84 15.42
CA LEU A 216 9.16 6.99 15.53
C LEU A 216 9.99 6.96 16.82
N GLU A 217 9.42 6.51 17.93
CA GLU A 217 10.10 6.37 19.23
C GLU A 217 11.08 5.20 19.26
N SER A 218 10.87 4.14 18.47
CA SER A 218 11.78 2.99 18.43
C SER A 218 13.16 3.33 17.85
N GLY A 219 13.27 4.37 17.04
CA GLY A 219 14.45 4.72 16.27
C GLY A 219 14.69 3.84 15.04
N GLU A 220 14.00 2.70 14.95
CA GLU A 220 14.20 1.71 13.88
C GLU A 220 13.76 2.24 12.51
N TYR A 221 12.83 3.18 12.49
CA TYR A 221 12.28 3.69 11.24
C TYR A 221 13.33 4.33 10.31
N LEU A 222 14.38 4.93 10.88
CA LEU A 222 15.49 5.52 10.13
C LEU A 222 16.68 4.56 10.01
N GLU A 223 17.03 3.83 11.08
CA GLU A 223 18.16 2.89 11.07
C GLU A 223 17.95 1.75 10.06
N ASN A 224 16.72 1.23 9.97
CA ASN A 224 16.36 0.15 9.06
C ASN A 224 16.01 0.63 7.65
N ALA A 225 15.83 1.94 7.43
CA ALA A 225 15.46 2.49 6.12
C ALA A 225 16.48 2.19 5.01
N PHE A 226 17.72 1.94 5.39
CA PHE A 226 18.84 1.68 4.48
C PHE A 226 19.43 0.27 4.68
N ALA A 227 18.76 -0.61 5.42
CA ALA A 227 19.18 -1.99 5.59
C ALA A 227 19.00 -2.79 4.29
N GLU A 228 19.86 -3.78 4.07
CA GLU A 228 19.67 -4.72 2.97
C GLU A 228 18.48 -5.62 3.25
N ASN A 229 17.66 -5.83 2.23
CA ASN A 229 16.53 -6.75 2.29
C ASN A 229 16.99 -8.19 2.50
N PRO A 230 16.22 -9.01 3.22
CA PRO A 230 16.55 -10.43 3.39
C PRO A 230 16.49 -11.19 2.06
N LYS A 231 17.19 -12.33 2.01
CA LYS A 231 17.17 -13.24 0.85
C LYS A 231 16.31 -14.47 1.14
N MET A 232 15.76 -15.04 0.10
CA MET A 232 14.95 -16.28 0.14
C MET A 232 15.70 -17.44 -0.50
N ASP A 233 16.74 -17.92 0.18
CA ASP A 233 17.58 -19.04 -0.31
C ASP A 233 17.04 -20.43 0.16
N GLN A 234 15.82 -20.47 0.71
CA GLN A 234 15.23 -21.72 1.18
C GLN A 234 15.02 -22.69 0.01
N PRO A 235 15.50 -23.94 0.11
CA PRO A 235 15.23 -24.93 -0.90
C PRO A 235 13.76 -25.29 -0.91
N VAL A 236 13.19 -25.36 -2.11
CA VAL A 236 11.80 -25.73 -2.34
C VAL A 236 11.70 -26.77 -3.43
N LYS A 237 10.62 -27.54 -3.35
CA LYS A 237 10.15 -28.41 -4.43
C LYS A 237 8.95 -27.75 -5.07
N VAL A 238 8.95 -27.61 -6.39
CA VAL A 238 7.90 -26.98 -7.17
C VAL A 238 7.16 -28.04 -7.97
N TYR A 239 5.83 -28.01 -7.86
CA TYR A 239 4.93 -28.73 -8.75
C TYR A 239 4.27 -27.69 -9.64
N SER A 240 4.60 -27.73 -10.95
CA SER A 240 4.01 -26.84 -11.95
C SER A 240 2.91 -27.56 -12.71
N PHE A 241 1.91 -26.82 -13.13
CA PHE A 241 0.75 -27.33 -13.85
C PHE A 241 0.49 -26.45 -15.07
N GLU A 242 0.40 -27.09 -16.24
CA GLU A 242 0.03 -26.45 -17.49
C GLU A 242 -1.24 -27.11 -18.03
N ILE A 243 -2.22 -26.29 -18.45
CA ILE A 243 -3.50 -26.78 -18.93
C ILE A 243 -3.46 -26.87 -20.45
N GLU A 244 -3.74 -28.06 -20.97
CA GLU A 244 -3.91 -28.30 -22.40
C GLU A 244 -5.38 -28.47 -22.76
N TYR A 245 -5.78 -27.84 -23.85
CA TYR A 245 -7.15 -27.88 -24.36
C TYR A 245 -7.31 -29.00 -25.37
N ASN A 246 -8.14 -29.99 -25.05
CA ASN A 246 -8.36 -31.20 -25.89
C ASN A 246 -9.55 -31.05 -26.85
N VAL A 247 -10.31 -29.97 -26.75
CA VAL A 247 -11.48 -29.68 -27.59
C VAL A 247 -11.24 -28.46 -28.48
N PRO A 248 -11.89 -28.38 -29.65
CA PRO A 248 -11.85 -27.19 -30.46
C PRO A 248 -12.46 -26.00 -29.71
N MET A 249 -11.98 -24.81 -29.98
CA MET A 249 -12.37 -23.59 -29.30
C MET A 249 -13.89 -23.29 -29.41
N GLU A 250 -14.52 -23.72 -30.48
CA GLU A 250 -15.95 -23.59 -30.74
C GLU A 250 -16.82 -24.44 -29.78
N GLU A 251 -16.28 -25.57 -29.30
CA GLU A 251 -16.95 -26.46 -28.33
C GLU A 251 -16.69 -26.03 -26.89
N PHE A 252 -15.67 -25.20 -26.69
CA PHE A 252 -15.23 -24.76 -25.38
C PHE A 252 -16.27 -23.89 -24.66
N ASP A 253 -17.00 -23.04 -25.39
CA ASP A 253 -18.03 -22.18 -24.83
C ASP A 253 -19.23 -22.96 -24.26
N GLU A 254 -19.40 -24.22 -24.66
CA GLU A 254 -20.45 -25.11 -24.17
C GLU A 254 -20.09 -25.82 -22.87
N ILE A 255 -18.81 -25.76 -22.41
CA ILE A 255 -18.35 -26.41 -21.18
C ILE A 255 -18.60 -25.48 -19.98
N ASP A 256 -19.49 -25.90 -19.09
CA ASP A 256 -19.82 -25.12 -17.90
C ASP A 256 -18.77 -25.25 -16.80
N ASN A 257 -18.30 -24.09 -16.29
CA ASN A 257 -17.42 -23.98 -15.11
C ASN A 257 -16.27 -24.99 -15.07
N PRO A 258 -15.38 -25.00 -16.09
CA PRO A 258 -14.23 -25.91 -16.08
C PRO A 258 -13.18 -25.47 -15.04
N ASP A 259 -12.68 -26.45 -14.27
CA ASP A 259 -11.61 -26.25 -13.30
C ASP A 259 -10.59 -27.39 -13.34
N MET A 260 -9.33 -27.05 -13.04
CA MET A 260 -8.31 -27.99 -12.60
C MET A 260 -8.34 -28.09 -11.09
N ILE A 261 -8.30 -29.30 -10.55
CA ILE A 261 -8.25 -29.56 -9.10
C ILE A 261 -7.01 -30.36 -8.78
N VAL A 262 -6.22 -29.86 -7.83
CA VAL A 262 -5.04 -30.54 -7.27
C VAL A 262 -5.35 -30.89 -5.82
N THR A 263 -5.10 -32.14 -5.42
CA THR A 263 -5.23 -32.62 -4.05
C THR A 263 -3.97 -33.35 -3.61
N PHE A 264 -3.59 -33.21 -2.34
CA PHE A 264 -2.43 -33.91 -1.78
C PHE A 264 -2.50 -33.95 -0.26
N ASP A 265 -1.69 -34.86 0.32
CA ASP A 265 -1.44 -34.94 1.75
C ASP A 265 -0.02 -34.43 2.07
N TYR A 266 0.17 -33.86 3.27
CA TYR A 266 1.45 -33.35 3.72
C TYR A 266 1.56 -33.33 5.26
N ASP A 267 2.78 -33.38 5.78
CA ASP A 267 3.05 -33.22 7.21
C ASP A 267 3.04 -31.73 7.57
N THR A 268 2.00 -31.28 8.22
CA THR A 268 1.76 -29.84 8.55
C THR A 268 2.73 -29.28 9.58
N GLU A 269 3.42 -30.12 10.35
CA GLU A 269 4.44 -29.70 11.31
C GLU A 269 5.82 -29.46 10.64
N LYS A 270 6.07 -30.13 9.49
CA LYS A 270 7.38 -30.12 8.82
C LYS A 270 7.39 -29.42 7.47
N THR A 271 6.21 -29.10 6.92
CA THR A 271 6.06 -28.66 5.55
C THR A 271 5.22 -27.42 5.47
N SER A 272 5.76 -26.37 4.81
CA SER A 272 5.02 -25.19 4.40
C SER A 272 4.66 -25.33 2.92
N VAL A 273 3.42 -24.98 2.58
CA VAL A 273 2.92 -25.05 1.20
C VAL A 273 2.41 -23.68 0.77
N TYR A 274 2.89 -23.21 -0.38
CA TYR A 274 2.45 -21.99 -1.01
C TYR A 274 1.80 -22.29 -2.36
N PHE A 275 0.77 -21.53 -2.68
CA PHE A 275 0.00 -21.67 -3.92
C PHE A 275 0.13 -20.43 -4.77
N TYR A 276 0.26 -20.62 -6.08
CA TYR A 276 0.23 -19.54 -7.04
C TYR A 276 -0.65 -19.92 -8.25
N GLY A 277 -1.48 -18.98 -8.72
CA GLY A 277 -2.40 -19.19 -9.85
C GLY A 277 -3.66 -19.99 -9.53
N PHE A 278 -3.90 -20.31 -8.26
CA PHE A 278 -5.13 -20.96 -7.81
C PHE A 278 -6.15 -19.95 -7.30
N ASN A 279 -7.41 -20.09 -7.69
CA ASN A 279 -8.49 -19.20 -7.26
C ASN A 279 -9.40 -19.80 -6.17
N SER A 280 -9.23 -21.06 -5.82
CA SER A 280 -9.93 -21.71 -4.70
C SER A 280 -9.01 -22.67 -3.96
N MET A 281 -9.12 -22.68 -2.62
CA MET A 281 -8.32 -23.56 -1.78
C MET A 281 -9.12 -24.02 -0.57
N SER A 282 -8.83 -25.24 -0.09
CA SER A 282 -9.27 -25.76 1.19
C SER A 282 -8.22 -26.72 1.76
N TRP A 283 -8.13 -26.79 3.07
CA TRP A 283 -7.17 -27.65 3.76
C TRP A 283 -7.70 -28.06 5.13
N ASP A 284 -7.15 -29.14 5.64
CA ASP A 284 -7.30 -29.57 7.01
C ASP A 284 -5.92 -29.78 7.64
N SER A 285 -5.61 -29.00 8.66
CA SER A 285 -4.30 -29.07 9.33
C SER A 285 -4.17 -30.24 10.29
N GLU A 286 -5.27 -30.75 10.83
CA GLU A 286 -5.27 -31.90 11.73
C GLU A 286 -5.13 -33.19 10.95
N GLU A 287 -5.84 -33.28 9.82
CA GLU A 287 -5.79 -34.45 8.93
C GLU A 287 -4.61 -34.39 7.94
N GLY A 288 -3.99 -33.22 7.74
CA GLY A 288 -2.78 -33.07 6.90
C GLY A 288 -3.06 -33.16 5.41
N TRP A 289 -4.15 -32.59 4.91
CA TRP A 289 -4.44 -32.55 3.48
C TRP A 289 -4.70 -31.13 2.98
N ALA A 290 -4.50 -30.92 1.70
CA ALA A 290 -4.89 -29.69 1.01
C ALA A 290 -5.49 -30.00 -0.36
N LYS A 291 -6.30 -29.06 -0.83
CA LYS A 291 -6.94 -29.08 -2.13
C LYS A 291 -6.98 -27.67 -2.71
N ALA A 292 -6.57 -27.51 -3.96
CA ALA A 292 -6.58 -26.26 -4.67
C ALA A 292 -7.26 -26.43 -6.04
N GLY A 293 -7.97 -25.40 -6.49
CA GLY A 293 -8.64 -25.36 -7.78
C GLY A 293 -8.26 -24.10 -8.56
N SER A 294 -8.05 -24.26 -9.85
CA SER A 294 -7.82 -23.17 -10.78
C SER A 294 -8.86 -23.24 -11.90
N TYR A 295 -9.62 -22.13 -12.04
CA TYR A 295 -10.59 -22.00 -13.11
C TYR A 295 -9.90 -21.99 -14.47
N ILE A 296 -10.42 -22.79 -15.41
CA ILE A 296 -9.93 -22.84 -16.78
C ILE A 296 -10.72 -21.79 -17.60
N PRO A 297 -10.07 -20.73 -18.12
CA PRO A 297 -10.78 -19.66 -18.82
C PRO A 297 -11.41 -20.16 -20.12
N LYS A 298 -12.68 -19.80 -20.37
CA LYS A 298 -13.46 -20.19 -21.57
C LYS A 298 -13.04 -19.48 -22.85
N SER A 299 -12.31 -18.40 -22.79
CA SER A 299 -11.82 -17.69 -23.96
C SER A 299 -10.32 -17.69 -23.96
N PHE A 300 -9.75 -17.96 -25.12
CA PHE A 300 -8.33 -17.75 -25.36
C PHE A 300 -7.98 -16.30 -24.98
N ASN A 301 -7.43 -16.13 -23.80
CA ASN A 301 -6.82 -14.88 -23.42
C ASN A 301 -5.32 -15.16 -23.29
N PRO A 302 -4.47 -14.62 -24.21
CA PRO A 302 -3.03 -14.81 -24.16
C PRO A 302 -2.42 -14.47 -22.80
N ASP A 303 -3.05 -13.55 -22.06
CA ASP A 303 -2.62 -13.16 -20.72
C ASP A 303 -2.84 -14.27 -19.67
N PHE A 304 -3.74 -15.22 -19.92
CA PHE A 304 -3.98 -16.38 -19.06
C PHE A 304 -3.24 -17.64 -19.49
N GLU A 305 -2.89 -17.79 -20.77
CA GLU A 305 -2.26 -19.01 -21.27
C GLU A 305 -0.84 -19.23 -20.75
N ASN A 306 -0.17 -18.17 -20.34
CA ASN A 306 1.21 -18.23 -19.87
C ASN A 306 1.34 -18.02 -18.35
N HIS A 307 0.23 -17.93 -17.61
CA HIS A 307 0.31 -17.79 -16.16
C HIS A 307 0.71 -19.14 -15.55
N PRO A 308 1.86 -19.22 -14.89
CA PRO A 308 2.26 -20.44 -14.21
C PRO A 308 1.29 -20.75 -13.07
N ILE A 309 1.00 -22.03 -12.85
CA ILE A 309 0.22 -22.52 -11.72
C ILE A 309 1.15 -23.39 -10.90
N TYR A 310 1.44 -23.00 -9.66
CA TYR A 310 2.44 -23.65 -8.82
C TYR A 310 1.88 -24.07 -7.46
N VAL A 311 2.27 -25.28 -7.04
CA VAL A 311 2.32 -25.68 -5.62
C VAL A 311 3.79 -25.72 -5.22
N ILE A 312 4.20 -24.85 -4.31
CA ILE A 312 5.58 -24.68 -3.88
C ILE A 312 5.70 -25.22 -2.45
N VAL A 313 6.63 -26.12 -2.24
CA VAL A 313 6.75 -26.90 -1.01
C VAL A 313 8.09 -26.66 -0.36
N MET A 314 8.10 -26.17 0.85
CA MET A 314 9.28 -25.99 1.69
C MET A 314 9.21 -26.99 2.84
N GLY A 315 10.09 -28.00 2.86
CA GLY A 315 10.14 -29.07 3.86
C GLY A 315 10.07 -30.46 3.26
N GLU A 316 9.25 -31.35 3.85
CA GLU A 316 9.08 -32.71 3.34
C GLU A 316 8.21 -32.75 2.06
N ALA A 317 8.39 -33.76 1.24
CA ALA A 317 7.64 -33.92 -0.01
C ALA A 317 6.14 -34.20 0.25
N LEU A 318 5.31 -33.80 -0.71
CA LEU A 318 3.88 -34.11 -0.70
C LEU A 318 3.64 -35.61 -0.95
N ASN A 319 2.52 -36.10 -0.44
CA ASN A 319 2.06 -37.46 -0.65
C ASN A 319 0.69 -37.47 -1.35
N ASN A 320 0.35 -38.57 -2.00
CA ASN A 320 -0.95 -38.80 -2.62
C ASN A 320 -1.42 -37.66 -3.55
N ILE A 321 -0.49 -37.08 -4.31
CA ILE A 321 -0.82 -36.00 -5.25
C ILE A 321 -1.75 -36.55 -6.33
N SER A 322 -2.89 -35.87 -6.52
CA SER A 322 -3.84 -36.15 -7.59
C SER A 322 -4.24 -34.86 -8.29
N VAL A 323 -4.23 -34.89 -9.62
CA VAL A 323 -4.66 -33.79 -10.46
C VAL A 323 -5.79 -34.27 -11.35
N LYS A 324 -6.87 -33.49 -11.43
CA LYS A 324 -8.01 -33.79 -12.29
C LYS A 324 -8.64 -32.53 -12.86
N THR A 325 -9.30 -32.66 -13.98
CA THR A 325 -10.12 -31.62 -14.60
C THR A 325 -11.60 -31.96 -14.40
N VAL A 326 -12.39 -30.96 -14.05
CA VAL A 326 -13.83 -31.10 -13.79
C VAL A 326 -14.60 -30.01 -14.50
N ALA A 327 -15.87 -30.28 -14.79
CA ALA A 327 -16.77 -29.28 -15.39
C ALA A 327 -18.22 -29.49 -14.90
N GLY A 328 -19.12 -28.53 -15.20
CA GLY A 328 -20.55 -28.61 -14.92
C GLY A 328 -20.99 -27.85 -13.67
N GLU A 329 -22.26 -28.00 -13.31
CA GLU A 329 -22.85 -27.32 -12.16
C GLU A 329 -22.27 -27.84 -10.82
N SER A 330 -22.00 -26.91 -9.92
CA SER A 330 -21.54 -27.24 -8.57
C SER A 330 -22.71 -27.83 -7.73
N LYS A 331 -22.61 -29.10 -7.36
CA LYS A 331 -23.60 -29.78 -6.49
C LYS A 331 -23.20 -29.69 -5.02
N GLY A 332 -23.11 -28.48 -4.50
CA GLY A 332 -22.83 -28.22 -3.08
C GLY A 332 -21.36 -28.06 -2.71
N SER A 333 -20.42 -28.42 -3.57
CA SER A 333 -18.99 -28.13 -3.42
C SER A 333 -18.34 -28.11 -4.80
N TRP A 334 -17.45 -27.14 -5.01
CA TRP A 334 -16.78 -26.91 -6.30
C TRP A 334 -15.97 -28.12 -6.81
N ASP A 335 -15.54 -29.02 -5.92
CA ASP A 335 -14.77 -30.20 -6.20
C ASP A 335 -15.61 -31.44 -6.54
N LYS A 336 -16.94 -31.34 -6.48
CA LYS A 336 -17.87 -32.45 -6.76
C LYS A 336 -18.51 -32.39 -8.15
N ARG A 337 -17.94 -31.57 -9.03
CA ARG A 337 -18.30 -31.55 -10.44
C ARG A 337 -17.82 -32.82 -11.13
N GLU A 338 -18.37 -33.11 -12.29
CA GLU A 338 -18.02 -34.29 -13.06
C GLU A 338 -16.63 -34.15 -13.69
N GLU A 339 -15.83 -35.20 -13.69
CA GLU A 339 -14.55 -35.22 -14.38
C GLU A 339 -14.78 -35.08 -15.89
N THR A 340 -13.88 -34.35 -16.57
CA THR A 340 -13.98 -34.10 -18.00
C THR A 340 -12.64 -34.38 -18.69
N ASP A 341 -12.70 -34.95 -19.90
CA ASP A 341 -11.54 -35.15 -20.78
C ASP A 341 -11.32 -33.96 -21.75
N SER A 342 -12.13 -32.92 -21.64
CA SER A 342 -12.01 -31.73 -22.47
C SER A 342 -10.70 -30.96 -22.26
N PHE A 343 -10.04 -31.22 -21.14
CA PHE A 343 -8.74 -30.66 -20.76
C PHE A 343 -7.83 -31.77 -20.25
N SER A 344 -6.54 -31.61 -20.44
CA SER A 344 -5.50 -32.35 -19.75
C SER A 344 -4.57 -31.40 -18.99
N VAL A 345 -3.85 -31.93 -18.02
CA VAL A 345 -2.89 -31.15 -17.24
C VAL A 345 -1.53 -31.82 -17.37
N LEU A 346 -0.57 -31.08 -17.93
CA LEU A 346 0.84 -31.44 -17.82
C LEU A 346 1.33 -30.99 -16.44
N SER A 347 1.95 -31.90 -15.71
CA SER A 347 2.55 -31.59 -14.42
C SER A 347 4.04 -31.95 -14.43
N GLU A 348 4.84 -31.00 -13.96
CA GLU A 348 6.28 -31.18 -13.77
C GLU A 348 6.64 -31.00 -12.31
N GLU A 349 7.71 -31.67 -11.86
CA GLU A 349 8.27 -31.55 -10.52
C GLU A 349 9.74 -31.22 -10.63
N TYR A 350 10.18 -30.13 -9.93
CA TYR A 350 11.59 -29.75 -9.93
C TYR A 350 11.98 -29.11 -8.60
N GLU A 351 13.29 -29.02 -8.35
CA GLU A 351 13.86 -28.34 -7.17
C GLU A 351 14.37 -26.97 -7.57
N SER A 352 14.17 -25.97 -6.67
CA SER A 352 14.62 -24.60 -6.84
C SER A 352 14.85 -23.96 -5.47
N THR A 353 15.10 -22.65 -5.43
CA THR A 353 14.99 -21.83 -4.23
C THR A 353 13.70 -21.04 -4.26
N LEU A 354 13.16 -20.70 -3.08
CA LEU A 354 11.93 -19.91 -2.99
C LEU A 354 12.07 -18.56 -3.70
N GLY A 355 13.23 -17.91 -3.55
CA GLY A 355 13.52 -16.64 -4.22
C GLY A 355 13.52 -16.73 -5.74
N GLU A 356 14.10 -17.80 -6.33
CA GLU A 356 14.08 -17.99 -7.79
C GLU A 356 12.64 -18.16 -8.31
N VAL A 357 11.82 -18.94 -7.63
CA VAL A 357 10.43 -19.16 -8.03
C VAL A 357 9.61 -17.87 -7.91
N ILE A 358 9.74 -17.13 -6.82
CA ILE A 358 9.02 -15.86 -6.66
C ILE A 358 9.51 -14.82 -7.67
N TYR A 359 10.81 -14.77 -7.97
CA TYR A 359 11.35 -13.89 -9.01
C TYR A 359 10.75 -14.21 -10.39
N GLU A 360 10.64 -15.49 -10.72
CA GLU A 360 9.98 -15.94 -11.94
C GLU A 360 8.52 -15.46 -11.99
N ILE A 361 7.77 -15.65 -10.90
CA ILE A 361 6.39 -15.20 -10.77
C ILE A 361 6.28 -13.68 -10.97
N ILE A 362 7.12 -12.89 -10.28
CA ILE A 362 7.15 -11.42 -10.41
C ILE A 362 7.45 -11.00 -11.85
N SER A 363 8.29 -11.78 -12.56
CA SER A 363 8.69 -11.46 -13.93
C SER A 363 7.62 -11.82 -14.98
N PHE A 364 6.73 -12.75 -14.68
CA PHE A 364 5.57 -13.09 -15.52
C PHE A 364 4.40 -12.15 -15.31
N GLY A 365 4.19 -11.75 -14.06
CA GLY A 365 3.06 -10.91 -13.69
C GLY A 365 3.31 -9.46 -14.05
N ASP A 366 2.35 -8.85 -14.71
CA ASP A 366 2.28 -7.40 -14.83
C ASP A 366 1.72 -6.84 -13.49
N TYR A 367 2.51 -7.01 -12.41
CA TYR A 367 2.18 -6.45 -11.09
C TYR A 367 2.34 -4.92 -11.05
N GLU A 368 2.71 -4.31 -12.18
CA GLU A 368 2.62 -2.86 -12.42
C GLU A 368 1.19 -2.44 -12.72
N SER A 369 0.33 -3.40 -13.07
CA SER A 369 -1.00 -3.06 -13.51
C SER A 369 -1.82 -2.49 -12.37
N ASN A 370 -1.96 -1.22 -12.34
CA ASN A 370 -3.15 -0.50 -12.74
C ASN A 370 -4.47 -1.16 -12.26
N TYR A 371 -4.49 -1.69 -11.03
CA TYR A 371 -5.77 -2.13 -10.48
C TYR A 371 -6.74 -0.96 -10.29
N PHE A 372 -6.25 0.28 -10.19
CA PHE A 372 -7.09 1.41 -9.83
C PHE A 372 -6.81 2.73 -10.56
N ASP A 373 -5.62 2.98 -11.14
CA ASP A 373 -5.29 4.23 -11.82
C ASP A 373 -4.30 4.02 -12.96
N ASP A 374 -4.44 4.77 -14.06
CA ASP A 374 -3.51 4.79 -15.20
C ASP A 374 -2.18 5.52 -14.87
N GLU A 375 -1.94 5.89 -13.60
CA GLU A 375 -0.77 6.65 -13.17
C GLU A 375 0.37 5.73 -12.74
N PRO A 376 1.63 6.01 -13.14
CA PRO A 376 2.79 5.27 -12.68
C PRO A 376 2.96 5.36 -11.16
N THR A 377 3.37 4.26 -10.55
CA THR A 377 3.57 4.14 -9.10
C THR A 377 5.05 3.98 -8.75
N VAL A 378 5.38 4.03 -7.45
CA VAL A 378 6.72 3.74 -6.93
C VAL A 378 7.24 2.39 -7.42
N ARG A 379 6.37 1.39 -7.62
CA ARG A 379 6.72 0.09 -8.19
C ARG A 379 7.48 0.21 -9.53
N SER A 380 7.12 1.17 -10.36
CA SER A 380 7.77 1.39 -11.67
C SER A 380 9.20 1.94 -11.56
N LEU A 381 9.61 2.43 -10.40
CA LEU A 381 10.96 2.94 -10.14
C LEU A 381 11.94 1.87 -9.65
N ILE A 382 11.45 0.72 -9.21
CA ILE A 382 12.25 -0.36 -8.63
C ILE A 382 12.32 -1.58 -9.56
N SER A 383 13.44 -2.28 -9.51
CA SER A 383 13.64 -3.52 -10.26
C SER A 383 12.87 -4.69 -9.65
N ASN A 384 12.71 -5.79 -10.41
CA ASN A 384 12.13 -7.02 -9.88
C ASN A 384 13.00 -7.64 -8.78
N ASP A 385 14.33 -7.47 -8.82
CA ASP A 385 15.24 -7.90 -7.75
C ASP A 385 14.98 -7.13 -6.44
N GLU A 386 14.77 -5.81 -6.52
CA GLU A 386 14.42 -5.00 -5.37
C GLU A 386 13.05 -5.37 -4.82
N TYR A 387 12.05 -5.57 -5.71
CA TYR A 387 10.72 -5.98 -5.30
C TYR A 387 10.72 -7.36 -4.63
N LEU A 388 11.50 -8.31 -5.14
CA LEU A 388 11.72 -9.61 -4.50
C LEU A 388 12.24 -9.46 -3.06
N GLY A 389 13.13 -8.50 -2.83
CA GLY A 389 13.62 -8.19 -1.50
C GLY A 389 12.51 -7.73 -0.55
N TYR A 390 11.58 -6.90 -1.02
CA TYR A 390 10.41 -6.47 -0.23
C TYR A 390 9.40 -7.60 0.00
N VAL A 391 9.22 -8.50 -0.96
CA VAL A 391 8.43 -9.72 -0.77
C VAL A 391 9.06 -10.61 0.31
N ALA A 392 10.37 -10.77 0.28
CA ALA A 392 11.09 -11.54 1.30
C ALA A 392 10.91 -10.92 2.70
N GLU A 393 11.10 -9.61 2.82
CA GLU A 393 10.88 -8.88 4.06
C GLU A 393 9.46 -9.09 4.60
N PHE A 394 8.44 -8.95 3.75
CA PHE A 394 7.05 -9.17 4.10
C PHE A 394 6.79 -10.61 4.59
N MET A 395 7.32 -11.61 3.89
CA MET A 395 7.19 -13.01 4.28
C MET A 395 7.89 -13.32 5.62
N TYR A 396 9.05 -12.72 5.88
CA TYR A 396 9.74 -12.84 7.18
C TYR A 396 8.95 -12.15 8.29
N ALA A 397 8.47 -10.94 8.06
CA ALA A 397 7.68 -10.18 9.02
C ALA A 397 6.39 -10.91 9.42
N HIS A 398 5.78 -11.64 8.49
CA HIS A 398 4.59 -12.45 8.72
C HIS A 398 4.89 -13.88 9.19
N GLY A 399 6.12 -14.18 9.58
CA GLY A 399 6.54 -15.47 10.12
C GLY A 399 6.50 -16.63 9.13
N GLN A 400 6.21 -16.39 7.85
CA GLN A 400 6.12 -17.44 6.82
C GLN A 400 7.46 -18.15 6.60
N LEU A 401 8.56 -17.44 6.78
CA LEU A 401 9.92 -17.95 6.65
C LEU A 401 10.60 -18.16 8.00
N SER A 402 9.86 -18.15 9.12
CA SER A 402 10.42 -18.41 10.44
C SER A 402 11.09 -19.77 10.49
N LYS A 403 12.23 -19.82 11.19
CA LYS A 403 12.93 -21.08 11.48
C LYS A 403 12.21 -21.91 12.53
N ASP A 404 11.41 -21.25 13.39
CA ASP A 404 10.58 -21.92 14.38
C ASP A 404 9.25 -22.36 13.73
N PRO A 405 8.98 -23.67 13.63
CA PRO A 405 7.73 -24.16 13.08
C PRO A 405 6.47 -23.66 13.81
N ALA A 406 6.57 -23.34 15.11
CA ALA A 406 5.48 -22.80 15.90
C ALA A 406 5.12 -21.35 15.51
N GLU A 407 6.09 -20.62 14.98
CA GLU A 407 5.90 -19.25 14.47
C GLU A 407 5.62 -19.20 12.97
N ARG A 408 5.73 -20.34 12.27
CA ARG A 408 5.62 -20.38 10.82
C ARG A 408 4.15 -20.41 10.39
N TYR A 409 3.77 -19.43 9.58
CA TYR A 409 2.56 -19.56 8.80
C TYR A 409 2.80 -20.54 7.64
N GLY A 410 2.28 -21.75 7.77
CA GLY A 410 2.63 -22.87 6.90
C GLY A 410 1.89 -22.93 5.56
N ARG A 411 1.09 -21.90 5.19
CA ARG A 411 0.25 -21.91 4.00
C ARG A 411 -0.04 -20.49 3.54
N GLY A 412 -0.17 -20.31 2.23
CA GLY A 412 -0.57 -19.03 1.71
C GLY A 412 -0.67 -19.02 0.19
N ARG A 413 -1.45 -18.08 -0.31
CA ARG A 413 -1.46 -17.70 -1.72
C ARG A 413 -0.32 -16.72 -1.95
N LEU A 414 0.62 -17.09 -2.81
CA LEU A 414 1.70 -16.18 -3.19
C LEU A 414 1.20 -14.98 -3.98
N ASP A 415 0.11 -15.14 -4.75
CA ASP A 415 -0.58 -14.01 -5.39
C ASP A 415 -0.89 -12.90 -4.38
N ASP A 416 -1.53 -13.28 -3.26
CA ASP A 416 -1.90 -12.33 -2.21
C ASP A 416 -0.64 -11.72 -1.56
N VAL A 417 0.37 -12.52 -1.25
CA VAL A 417 1.63 -12.06 -0.65
C VAL A 417 2.33 -11.03 -1.54
N ILE A 418 2.44 -11.32 -2.83
CA ILE A 418 3.11 -10.44 -3.79
C ILE A 418 2.33 -9.14 -3.95
N ILE A 419 1.00 -9.20 -4.09
CA ILE A 419 0.15 -8.02 -4.20
C ILE A 419 0.20 -7.20 -2.92
N GLU A 420 -0.02 -7.81 -1.75
CA GLU A 420 -0.03 -7.13 -0.45
C GLU A 420 1.31 -6.45 -0.14
N THR A 421 2.43 -7.01 -0.59
CA THR A 421 3.75 -6.38 -0.47
C THR A 421 3.76 -4.97 -1.07
N GLY A 422 3.03 -4.74 -2.16
CA GLY A 422 2.89 -3.44 -2.79
C GLY A 422 2.03 -2.45 -2.00
N TYR A 423 1.06 -2.94 -1.22
CA TYR A 423 0.07 -2.10 -0.53
C TYR A 423 0.32 -1.88 0.96
N VAL A 424 1.20 -2.65 1.59
CA VAL A 424 1.50 -2.45 3.01
C VAL A 424 2.10 -1.09 3.28
N SER A 425 1.59 -0.42 4.30
CA SER A 425 2.04 0.90 4.69
C SER A 425 3.51 0.91 5.10
N ARG A 426 4.24 1.91 4.62
CA ARG A 426 5.67 2.11 4.87
C ARG A 426 5.94 3.59 5.09
N VAL A 427 7.10 3.89 5.62
CA VAL A 427 7.67 5.23 5.50
C VAL A 427 8.65 5.20 4.33
N LEU A 428 8.40 6.08 3.36
CA LEU A 428 9.28 6.31 2.22
C LEU A 428 10.15 7.52 2.49
N TYR A 429 11.33 7.60 1.87
CA TYR A 429 12.30 8.64 2.15
C TYR A 429 12.82 9.25 0.86
N VAL A 430 12.74 10.57 0.76
CA VAL A 430 13.44 11.32 -0.29
C VAL A 430 14.74 11.85 0.30
N THR A 431 15.88 11.41 -0.23
CA THR A 431 17.21 11.83 0.22
C THR A 431 17.85 12.79 -0.77
N PHE A 432 18.56 13.80 -0.26
CA PHE A 432 19.24 14.81 -1.07
C PHE A 432 20.37 15.47 -0.27
N GLU A 433 21.37 15.99 -0.97
CA GLU A 433 22.50 16.67 -0.35
C GLU A 433 22.21 18.17 -0.17
N VAL A 434 22.57 18.71 0.98
CA VAL A 434 22.47 20.14 1.30
C VAL A 434 23.81 20.65 1.79
N THR A 435 24.33 21.69 1.15
CA THR A 435 25.52 22.43 1.60
C THR A 435 25.12 23.81 2.09
N VAL A 436 25.42 24.12 3.34
CA VAL A 436 25.16 25.44 3.94
C VAL A 436 26.52 26.14 4.16
N PRO A 437 26.83 27.19 3.42
CA PRO A 437 28.11 27.90 3.57
C PRO A 437 28.28 28.50 4.95
N ALA A 438 29.53 28.74 5.34
CA ALA A 438 29.91 29.29 6.65
C ALA A 438 29.17 30.59 6.98
N GLY A 439 28.42 30.63 8.05
CA GLY A 439 27.67 31.82 8.49
C GLY A 439 26.50 32.20 7.60
N GLU A 440 26.13 31.39 6.61
CA GLU A 440 25.03 31.65 5.69
C GLU A 440 23.75 30.84 6.02
N THR A 441 22.71 31.12 5.29
CA THR A 441 21.40 30.50 5.41
C THR A 441 20.96 29.94 4.06
N VAL A 442 20.39 28.73 4.06
CA VAL A 442 19.85 28.04 2.89
C VAL A 442 18.39 27.69 3.17
N GLU A 443 17.54 27.80 2.16
CA GLU A 443 16.13 27.43 2.23
C GLU A 443 15.92 26.06 1.59
N ILE A 444 15.31 25.11 2.34
CA ILE A 444 14.84 23.84 1.84
C ILE A 444 13.31 23.91 1.73
N GLY A 445 12.77 23.71 0.54
CA GLY A 445 11.34 23.64 0.31
C GLY A 445 10.91 22.23 -0.06
N THR A 446 9.81 21.77 0.52
CA THR A 446 9.14 20.53 0.11
C THR A 446 7.71 20.83 -0.29
N LYS A 447 7.21 20.13 -1.29
CA LYS A 447 5.82 20.23 -1.74
C LYS A 447 5.28 18.84 -2.04
N THR A 448 4.18 18.48 -1.40
CA THR A 448 3.58 17.15 -1.52
C THR A 448 2.08 17.28 -1.73
N LEU A 449 1.55 16.57 -2.73
CA LEU A 449 0.11 16.36 -2.88
C LEU A 449 -0.30 15.20 -1.96
N ARG A 450 -1.20 15.46 -1.02
CA ARG A 450 -1.61 14.44 -0.04
C ARG A 450 -3.12 14.34 0.08
N GLU A 451 -3.59 13.13 0.22
CA GLU A 451 -4.91 12.86 0.80
C GLU A 451 -4.94 13.26 2.27
N ALA A 452 -6.11 13.31 2.84
CA ALA A 452 -6.27 13.45 4.26
C ALA A 452 -5.46 12.39 5.03
N SER A 453 -4.85 12.78 6.14
CA SER A 453 -4.13 11.84 7.00
C SER A 453 -5.05 10.74 7.52
N TYR A 454 -6.30 11.08 7.79
CA TYR A 454 -7.32 10.12 8.23
C TYR A 454 -8.72 10.54 7.80
N ASP A 455 -9.57 9.53 7.59
CA ASP A 455 -10.97 9.64 7.18
C ASP A 455 -11.88 8.94 8.20
N TYR A 456 -13.21 9.15 8.14
CA TYR A 456 -14.13 8.71 9.15
C TYR A 456 -15.25 7.81 8.65
N PHE A 457 -15.73 6.93 9.53
CA PHE A 457 -16.95 6.14 9.32
C PHE A 457 -18.22 6.88 9.77
N GLY A 458 -19.34 6.50 9.17
CA GLY A 458 -20.67 6.85 9.62
C GLY A 458 -20.98 8.34 9.56
N LYS A 459 -21.55 8.91 10.63
CA LYS A 459 -22.04 10.29 10.63
C LYS A 459 -20.99 11.36 10.35
N ARG A 460 -19.71 11.08 10.59
CA ARG A 460 -18.62 12.00 10.26
C ARG A 460 -18.29 11.93 8.78
N HIS A 461 -18.29 10.73 8.20
CA HIS A 461 -18.18 10.54 6.76
C HIS A 461 -19.35 11.22 6.00
N GLU A 462 -20.59 11.10 6.50
CA GLU A 462 -21.76 11.80 5.93
C GLU A 462 -21.60 13.33 5.90
N LYS A 463 -20.71 13.88 6.74
CA LYS A 463 -20.39 15.31 6.79
C LYS A 463 -19.15 15.69 5.98
N ASP A 464 -18.58 14.76 5.25
CA ASP A 464 -17.32 14.93 4.52
C ASP A 464 -16.18 15.44 5.45
N MET A 465 -16.10 14.92 6.68
CA MET A 465 -15.04 15.26 7.62
C MET A 465 -13.78 14.48 7.34
N GLU A 466 -12.68 15.19 7.30
CA GLU A 466 -11.33 14.64 7.09
C GLU A 466 -10.36 15.21 8.11
N GLY A 467 -9.27 14.50 8.39
CA GLY A 467 -8.25 14.94 9.31
C GLY A 467 -6.89 15.11 8.65
N PHE A 468 -6.18 16.14 9.09
CA PHE A 468 -4.79 16.39 8.70
C PHE A 468 -3.95 16.54 9.95
N ASP A 469 -2.78 15.90 9.98
CA ASP A 469 -1.90 15.94 11.12
C ASP A 469 -0.42 16.03 10.75
N MET A 470 0.38 16.43 11.73
CA MET A 470 1.83 16.55 11.60
C MET A 470 2.55 16.24 12.90
N VAL A 471 3.76 15.78 12.74
CA VAL A 471 4.72 15.54 13.83
C VAL A 471 5.73 16.69 13.90
N THR A 472 6.14 17.08 15.10
CA THR A 472 7.05 18.20 15.30
C THR A 472 8.46 17.80 15.72
N LYS A 473 8.58 16.85 16.67
CA LYS A 473 9.85 16.50 17.33
C LYS A 473 10.27 15.06 17.17
N LEU A 474 9.30 14.16 17.04
CA LEU A 474 9.60 12.74 16.87
C LEU A 474 10.10 12.47 15.45
N GLY A 475 11.03 11.54 15.31
CA GLY A 475 11.55 11.13 14.01
C GLY A 475 12.52 12.12 13.35
N THR A 476 13.06 13.09 14.09
CA THR A 476 14.09 14.01 13.61
C THR A 476 15.23 14.16 14.61
N ASN A 477 16.44 14.30 14.08
CA ASN A 477 17.65 14.64 14.84
C ASN A 477 18.07 16.11 14.65
N LEU A 478 17.25 16.92 13.96
CA LEU A 478 17.54 18.32 13.67
C LEU A 478 17.26 19.20 14.89
N ASN A 479 18.11 20.22 15.10
CA ASN A 479 17.88 21.28 16.08
C ASN A 479 16.86 22.30 15.54
N ILE A 480 15.57 21.95 15.58
CA ILE A 480 14.50 22.83 15.13
C ILE A 480 14.14 23.81 16.26
N THR A 481 14.56 25.05 16.12
CA THR A 481 14.42 26.11 17.12
C THR A 481 13.07 26.81 17.09
N LYS A 482 12.38 26.78 15.95
CA LYS A 482 11.08 27.40 15.75
C LYS A 482 10.27 26.64 14.73
N GLN A 483 8.98 26.46 14.99
CA GLN A 483 8.05 25.83 14.07
C GLN A 483 6.77 26.67 13.95
N THR A 484 6.31 26.87 12.72
CA THR A 484 5.05 27.56 12.43
C THR A 484 4.18 26.67 11.54
N ALA A 485 2.86 26.80 11.70
CA ALA A 485 1.90 26.18 10.81
C ALA A 485 0.95 27.22 10.25
N SER A 486 0.49 27.03 9.02
CA SER A 486 -0.48 27.90 8.36
C SER A 486 -1.45 27.11 7.50
N VAL A 487 -2.59 27.74 7.21
CA VAL A 487 -3.63 27.26 6.32
C VAL A 487 -3.85 28.27 5.21
N SER A 488 -3.75 27.85 3.96
CA SER A 488 -4.08 28.62 2.75
C SER A 488 -5.42 28.17 2.18
N ASN A 489 -6.10 29.08 1.44
CA ASN A 489 -7.45 28.86 0.90
C ASN A 489 -8.44 28.43 1.99
N ALA A 490 -8.36 29.08 3.15
CA ALA A 490 -9.13 28.77 4.33
C ALA A 490 -10.64 29.01 4.18
N ASP A 491 -11.06 29.72 3.13
CA ASP A 491 -12.45 29.93 2.72
C ASP A 491 -13.09 28.71 2.04
N GLU A 492 -12.28 27.73 1.64
CA GLU A 492 -12.74 26.48 1.04
C GLU A 492 -13.05 25.39 2.08
N ILE A 493 -12.78 25.66 3.39
CA ILE A 493 -12.94 24.69 4.46
C ILE A 493 -13.60 25.30 5.71
N GLU A 494 -14.21 24.42 6.51
CA GLU A 494 -14.56 24.69 7.91
C GLU A 494 -13.66 23.81 8.80
N ILE A 495 -12.85 24.43 9.68
CA ILE A 495 -12.13 23.69 10.73
C ILE A 495 -13.09 23.40 11.87
N VAL A 496 -13.42 22.12 12.05
CA VAL A 496 -14.37 21.66 13.08
C VAL A 496 -13.66 21.51 14.43
N TYR A 497 -12.46 20.90 14.40
CA TYR A 497 -11.62 20.72 15.58
C TYR A 497 -10.15 20.88 15.20
N ASN A 498 -9.33 21.37 16.08
CA ASN A 498 -7.87 21.37 15.95
C ASN A 498 -7.20 21.63 17.30
N ASN A 499 -5.93 21.19 17.42
CA ASN A 499 -5.04 21.59 18.51
C ASN A 499 -3.94 22.57 18.06
N PHE A 500 -3.91 22.97 16.79
CA PHE A 500 -3.01 24.00 16.29
C PHE A 500 -3.30 25.38 16.90
N GLY A 501 -4.56 25.68 17.15
CA GLY A 501 -5.03 27.01 17.55
C GLY A 501 -5.47 27.86 16.35
N PHE A 502 -5.72 27.26 15.20
CA PHE A 502 -6.35 27.96 14.06
C PHE A 502 -7.79 28.39 14.42
N ASP A 503 -8.14 29.60 13.99
CA ASP A 503 -9.49 30.14 14.09
C ASP A 503 -9.77 31.02 12.87
N ILE A 504 -10.24 30.36 11.80
CA ILE A 504 -10.48 31.00 10.49
C ILE A 504 -11.50 32.14 10.62
N GLN A 505 -12.55 31.96 11.45
CA GLN A 505 -13.60 32.96 11.63
C GLN A 505 -13.06 34.28 12.22
N ASN A 506 -12.02 34.20 13.05
CA ASN A 506 -11.32 35.35 13.63
C ASN A 506 -10.03 35.71 12.87
N GLY A 507 -9.78 35.10 11.69
CA GLY A 507 -8.64 35.41 10.84
C GLY A 507 -7.31 34.81 11.33
N ILE A 508 -7.33 33.82 12.23
CA ILE A 508 -6.12 33.12 12.70
C ILE A 508 -5.85 31.93 11.80
N THR A 509 -5.13 32.16 10.71
CA THR A 509 -4.72 31.15 9.72
C THR A 509 -3.24 30.77 9.80
N SER A 510 -2.49 31.37 10.73
CA SER A 510 -1.07 31.05 10.96
C SER A 510 -0.78 31.11 12.45
N VAL A 511 -0.02 30.12 12.95
CA VAL A 511 0.27 29.96 14.38
C VAL A 511 1.73 29.57 14.60
N LEU A 512 2.30 30.00 15.72
CA LEU A 512 3.56 29.49 16.23
C LEU A 512 3.25 28.20 17.02
N LEU A 513 3.89 27.09 16.67
CA LEU A 513 3.70 25.83 17.35
C LEU A 513 4.43 25.79 18.69
N GLY A 514 3.82 25.15 19.68
CA GLY A 514 4.35 24.97 21.02
C GLY A 514 5.17 23.69 21.18
N GLU A 515 5.02 23.05 22.35
CA GLU A 515 5.80 21.86 22.74
C GLU A 515 5.15 20.52 22.40
N GLU A 516 3.93 20.53 21.84
CA GLU A 516 3.24 19.30 21.46
C GLU A 516 4.03 18.53 20.40
N GLU A 517 4.08 17.21 20.54
CA GLU A 517 4.75 16.32 19.59
C GLU A 517 3.93 16.11 18.32
N HIS A 518 2.60 16.22 18.43
CA HIS A 518 1.63 15.92 17.40
C HIS A 518 0.56 17.00 17.33
N TYR A 519 0.42 17.60 16.15
CA TYR A 519 -0.64 18.55 15.85
C TYR A 519 -1.60 17.99 14.83
N TRP A 520 -2.88 18.32 14.98
CA TRP A 520 -3.93 17.80 14.11
C TRP A 520 -5.08 18.79 13.95
N MET A 521 -5.81 18.67 12.86
CA MET A 521 -7.06 19.37 12.59
C MET A 521 -8.04 18.46 11.86
N GLU A 522 -9.32 18.62 12.16
CA GLU A 522 -10.44 18.00 11.48
C GLU A 522 -11.20 19.08 10.72
N ILE A 523 -11.40 18.88 9.45
CA ILE A 523 -12.03 19.82 8.55
C ILE A 523 -13.27 19.23 7.87
N CYS A 524 -14.18 20.10 7.48
CA CYS A 524 -15.19 19.82 6.47
C CYS A 524 -14.94 20.76 5.29
N LYS A 525 -15.03 20.23 4.08
CA LYS A 525 -14.85 21.05 2.89
C LYS A 525 -16.17 21.71 2.50
N ILE A 526 -16.11 22.99 2.13
CA ILE A 526 -17.27 23.77 1.70
C ILE A 526 -17.52 23.47 0.23
N ARG A 527 -18.54 22.65 -0.06
CA ARG A 527 -18.91 22.31 -1.42
C ARG A 527 -19.74 23.43 -2.06
N PRO A 528 -19.38 23.95 -3.24
CA PRO A 528 -20.23 24.89 -3.95
C PRO A 528 -21.59 24.27 -4.25
N GLY A 529 -22.69 24.87 -3.74
CA GLY A 529 -24.06 24.49 -4.11
C GLY A 529 -24.75 23.41 -3.29
N LYS A 530 -24.22 23.00 -2.15
CA LYS A 530 -24.95 22.26 -1.11
C LYS A 530 -25.39 23.23 0.01
N ASP A 531 -26.45 24.00 -0.24
CA ASP A 531 -27.24 24.72 0.79
C ASP A 531 -28.44 23.88 1.26
#